data_1403f955c3b1a80b47cca84731975abf
#
_entry.id   1403f955c3b1a80b47cca84731975abf
#
_cell.length_a   1.000
_cell.length_b   1.000
_cell.length_c   1.000
_cell.angle_alpha   90.00
_cell.angle_beta   90.00
_cell.angle_gamma   90.00
#
_symmetry.space_group_name_H-M   'P 1'
#
loop_
_entity.id
_entity.type
_entity.pdbx_description
1 polymer ?
#
loop_
_entity_poly.entity_id
_entity_poly.type
_entity_poly.pdbx_seq_one_letter_code
_entity_poly.pdbx_strand_id
1 'polypeptide(L)'
;MNDAVPQEGVEDEISLLDLLQVVVDNLRLLLLGPLAVGVLALGVSFVVTPTFTAKTQFLPPQQQQSAAASMLASLGSLGGLAGAAAGIKNPADQYLAFMKSVSVQDALIERFQLVERYNAKMKTDARLALTGNTRIASGKDGLISVEVDDKDPQFAADLANAHVEELHKLLGRLAVTEAQQRRLFFEKQLAQTKDNLVKAEQALKSTGVNSSALKSTPAAAVETVARLKAMISAQEVKLASMRGYLSESAPDFKLALNELAAYRAQLAKAEENEPASTSATDYVARYRDFKYHETLFELFAKQYELARVDESREGAVIQVLDVAQPPERKSKPKKALIAIIATLATGFALLLWVFVRQALRNASASPETSEKLQTLRMGWRRALGLKG
;
A
#
# COMPACT_ATOMS: atom_id res chain seq x y z
N MET A 1 -29.76 31.52 -79.75
CA MET A 1 -29.02 31.75 -78.45
C MET A 1 -29.93 31.26 -77.36
N ASN A 2 -29.74 30.01 -76.98
CA ASN A 2 -30.49 29.37 -75.92
C ASN A 2 -29.53 29.26 -74.74
N ASP A 3 -29.74 30.10 -73.77
CA ASP A 3 -29.00 30.00 -72.46
C ASP A 3 -29.66 28.88 -71.65
N ALA A 4 -28.97 27.77 -71.58
CA ALA A 4 -29.32 26.71 -70.66
C ALA A 4 -28.81 27.11 -69.23
N VAL A 5 -29.74 27.36 -68.32
CA VAL A 5 -29.49 27.55 -66.88
C VAL A 5 -29.03 26.21 -66.29
N PRO A 6 -27.90 26.13 -65.58
CA PRO A 6 -27.54 24.92 -64.87
C PRO A 6 -28.50 24.74 -63.69
N GLN A 7 -29.17 23.57 -63.67
CA GLN A 7 -29.86 23.13 -62.44
C GLN A 7 -28.81 22.83 -61.38
N GLU A 8 -28.74 23.68 -60.36
CA GLU A 8 -28.04 23.38 -59.08
C GLU A 8 -28.64 22.11 -58.53
N GLY A 9 -27.77 21.10 -58.39
CA GLY A 9 -28.13 19.87 -57.68
C GLY A 9 -28.57 20.21 -56.25
N VAL A 10 -29.80 19.84 -55.94
CA VAL A 10 -30.30 19.86 -54.57
C VAL A 10 -29.46 18.87 -53.80
N GLU A 11 -28.44 19.37 -53.08
CA GLU A 11 -27.74 18.57 -52.09
C GLU A 11 -28.80 18.13 -51.06
N ASP A 12 -28.93 16.83 -50.85
CA ASP A 12 -29.78 16.21 -49.84
C ASP A 12 -29.22 16.61 -48.44
N GLU A 13 -29.43 17.87 -48.07
CA GLU A 13 -29.16 18.32 -46.68
C GLU A 13 -30.18 17.63 -45.78
N ILE A 14 -29.65 16.79 -44.86
CA ILE A 14 -30.47 16.16 -43.82
C ILE A 14 -31.05 17.28 -42.96
N SER A 15 -32.31 17.65 -43.21
CA SER A 15 -32.98 18.69 -42.44
C SER A 15 -33.22 18.24 -41.00
N LEU A 16 -32.91 19.10 -40.02
CA LEU A 16 -33.25 18.84 -38.63
C LEU A 16 -34.73 18.56 -38.41
N LEU A 17 -35.59 19.08 -39.31
CA LEU A 17 -37.04 18.84 -39.33
C LEU A 17 -37.36 17.39 -39.70
N ASP A 18 -36.61 16.79 -40.64
CA ASP A 18 -36.80 15.37 -41.02
C ASP A 18 -36.44 14.43 -39.88
N LEU A 19 -35.35 14.75 -39.16
CA LEU A 19 -34.99 14.02 -37.96
C LEU A 19 -36.03 14.10 -36.85
N LEU A 20 -36.62 15.29 -36.67
CA LEU A 20 -37.69 15.51 -35.70
C LEU A 20 -38.96 14.72 -36.10
N GLN A 21 -39.32 14.73 -37.38
CA GLN A 21 -40.47 13.98 -37.89
C GLN A 21 -40.32 12.47 -37.66
N VAL A 22 -39.12 11.90 -37.90
CA VAL A 22 -38.82 10.48 -37.64
C VAL A 22 -39.00 10.11 -36.17
N VAL A 23 -38.61 11.01 -35.24
CA VAL A 23 -38.82 10.84 -33.82
C VAL A 23 -40.32 10.88 -33.47
N VAL A 24 -41.07 11.81 -34.04
CA VAL A 24 -42.52 11.96 -33.79
C VAL A 24 -43.30 10.74 -34.32
N ASP A 25 -42.98 10.27 -35.53
CA ASP A 25 -43.62 9.11 -36.14
C ASP A 25 -43.41 7.82 -35.34
N ASN A 26 -42.26 7.72 -34.60
CA ASN A 26 -41.92 6.57 -33.77
C ASN A 26 -42.06 6.85 -32.27
N LEU A 27 -42.74 7.94 -31.87
CA LEU A 27 -42.82 8.39 -30.50
C LEU A 27 -43.37 7.31 -29.54
N ARG A 28 -44.34 6.54 -29.97
CA ARG A 28 -44.91 5.42 -29.18
C ARG A 28 -43.87 4.35 -28.89
N LEU A 29 -43.05 3.99 -29.87
CA LEU A 29 -41.98 2.99 -29.72
C LEU A 29 -40.86 3.54 -28.81
N LEU A 30 -40.48 4.80 -29.02
CA LEU A 30 -39.40 5.48 -28.27
C LEU A 30 -39.77 5.78 -26.82
N LEU A 31 -41.05 5.87 -26.48
CA LEU A 31 -41.54 6.05 -25.11
C LEU A 31 -41.89 4.70 -24.43
N LEU A 32 -42.71 3.88 -25.07
CA LEU A 32 -43.20 2.65 -24.46
C LEU A 32 -42.13 1.56 -24.41
N GLY A 33 -41.24 1.48 -25.39
CA GLY A 33 -40.15 0.50 -25.42
C GLY A 33 -39.22 0.59 -24.23
N PRO A 34 -38.55 1.75 -23.99
CA PRO A 34 -37.68 1.95 -22.84
C PRO A 34 -38.41 1.77 -21.52
N LEU A 35 -39.63 2.25 -21.42
CA LEU A 35 -40.44 2.16 -20.19
C LEU A 35 -40.79 0.69 -19.88
N ALA A 36 -41.14 -0.11 -20.87
CA ALA A 36 -41.40 -1.54 -20.69
C ALA A 36 -40.14 -2.30 -20.22
N VAL A 37 -39.00 -2.00 -20.85
CA VAL A 37 -37.71 -2.61 -20.44
C VAL A 37 -37.29 -2.15 -19.02
N GLY A 38 -37.52 -0.90 -18.69
CA GLY A 38 -37.28 -0.38 -17.35
C GLY A 38 -38.10 -1.08 -16.28
N VAL A 39 -39.40 -1.31 -16.54
CA VAL A 39 -40.31 -2.05 -15.67
C VAL A 39 -39.88 -3.53 -15.54
N LEU A 40 -39.48 -4.15 -16.63
CA LEU A 40 -38.96 -5.53 -16.63
C LEU A 40 -37.67 -5.63 -15.81
N ALA A 41 -36.74 -4.69 -16.04
CA ALA A 41 -35.48 -4.62 -15.27
C ALA A 41 -35.72 -4.40 -13.77
N LEU A 42 -36.72 -3.60 -13.45
CA LEU A 42 -37.16 -3.39 -12.06
C LEU A 42 -37.74 -4.70 -11.49
N GLY A 43 -38.57 -5.42 -12.22
CA GLY A 43 -39.12 -6.72 -11.84
C GLY A 43 -38.02 -7.75 -11.58
N VAL A 44 -37.06 -7.91 -12.48
CA VAL A 44 -35.91 -8.80 -12.32
C VAL A 44 -35.08 -8.40 -11.09
N SER A 45 -34.90 -7.10 -10.84
CA SER A 45 -34.17 -6.59 -9.65
C SER A 45 -34.85 -6.95 -8.31
N PHE A 46 -36.13 -7.32 -8.29
CA PHE A 46 -36.80 -7.82 -7.09
C PHE A 46 -36.51 -9.30 -6.80
N VAL A 47 -36.17 -10.08 -7.80
CA VAL A 47 -35.81 -11.50 -7.67
C VAL A 47 -34.39 -11.68 -7.15
N VAL A 48 -33.49 -10.70 -7.41
CA VAL A 48 -32.10 -10.74 -6.94
C VAL A 48 -32.06 -10.61 -5.41
N THR A 49 -31.39 -11.55 -4.75
CA THR A 49 -31.24 -11.56 -3.28
C THR A 49 -30.52 -10.28 -2.81
N PRO A 50 -31.07 -9.59 -1.80
CA PRO A 50 -30.43 -8.38 -1.27
C PRO A 50 -29.10 -8.72 -0.59
N THR A 51 -28.12 -7.82 -0.74
CA THR A 51 -26.87 -7.88 0.00
C THR A 51 -26.73 -6.64 0.87
N PHE A 52 -26.10 -6.84 2.02
CA PHE A 52 -25.83 -5.82 3.01
C PHE A 52 -24.32 -5.57 3.05
N THR A 53 -23.91 -4.31 3.14
CA THR A 53 -22.50 -3.94 3.22
C THR A 53 -22.24 -3.40 4.62
N ALA A 54 -21.42 -4.11 5.39
CA ALA A 54 -20.91 -3.61 6.66
C ALA A 54 -19.54 -2.97 6.43
N LYS A 55 -19.25 -1.91 7.18
CA LYS A 55 -18.01 -1.14 7.06
C LYS A 55 -17.37 -0.94 8.41
N THR A 56 -16.07 -1.23 8.51
CA THR A 56 -15.20 -0.82 9.63
C THR A 56 -14.12 0.10 9.15
N GLN A 57 -13.63 0.98 10.02
CA GLN A 57 -12.55 1.91 9.71
C GLN A 57 -11.54 1.94 10.85
N PHE A 58 -10.27 1.96 10.50
CA PHE A 58 -9.19 2.04 11.48
C PHE A 58 -8.03 2.88 10.97
N LEU A 59 -7.27 3.41 11.92
CA LEU A 59 -6.01 4.08 11.66
C LEU A 59 -4.88 3.07 11.86
N PRO A 60 -4.02 2.86 10.85
CA PRO A 60 -2.85 2.00 11.02
C PRO A 60 -1.90 2.61 12.06
N PRO A 61 -1.10 1.78 12.77
CA PRO A 61 -0.10 2.27 13.68
C PRO A 61 0.79 3.30 12.97
N GLN A 62 0.86 4.50 13.53
CA GLN A 62 1.80 5.51 13.05
C GLN A 62 3.19 5.04 13.48
N GLN A 63 3.97 4.51 12.55
CA GLN A 63 5.42 4.42 12.77
C GLN A 63 5.87 5.82 13.12
N GLN A 64 6.51 5.98 14.28
CA GLN A 64 7.08 7.26 14.68
C GLN A 64 7.98 7.71 13.52
N GLN A 65 7.47 8.68 12.76
CA GLN A 65 8.26 9.28 11.68
C GLN A 65 9.52 9.80 12.35
N SER A 66 10.65 9.21 12.00
CA SER A 66 11.93 9.70 12.50
C SER A 66 12.00 11.20 12.22
N ALA A 67 12.65 11.96 13.12
CA ALA A 67 12.83 13.40 12.95
C ALA A 67 13.41 13.74 11.56
N ALA A 68 14.15 12.82 10.94
CA ALA A 68 14.66 12.91 9.58
C ALA A 68 13.55 12.84 8.50
N ALA A 69 12.54 11.97 8.68
CA ALA A 69 11.42 11.88 7.75
C ALA A 69 10.50 13.11 7.83
N SER A 70 10.33 13.68 9.05
CA SER A 70 9.60 14.94 9.22
C SER A 70 10.34 16.16 8.66
N MET A 71 11.68 16.20 8.76
CA MET A 71 12.51 17.21 8.10
C MET A 71 12.46 17.09 6.57
N LEU A 72 12.51 15.88 6.03
CA LEU A 72 12.36 15.66 4.58
C LEU A 72 10.96 16.05 4.08
N ALA A 73 9.92 15.80 4.86
CA ALA A 73 8.56 16.21 4.56
C ALA A 73 8.38 17.73 4.58
N SER A 74 9.08 18.45 5.49
CA SER A 74 9.06 19.92 5.55
C SER A 74 9.83 20.58 4.40
N LEU A 75 10.88 19.92 3.87
CA LEU A 75 11.59 20.32 2.64
C LEU A 75 10.82 19.98 1.37
N GLY A 76 9.86 19.06 1.45
CA GLY A 76 9.05 18.56 0.34
C GLY A 76 8.07 19.57 -0.26
N SER A 77 7.84 20.73 0.37
CA SER A 77 7.03 21.80 -0.22
C SER A 77 7.69 22.45 -1.45
N LEU A 78 9.02 22.33 -1.59
CA LEU A 78 9.80 22.75 -2.78
C LEU A 78 10.10 21.60 -3.75
N GLY A 79 9.86 20.34 -3.33
CA GLY A 79 10.22 19.14 -4.08
C GLY A 79 9.04 18.29 -4.57
N GLY A 80 7.83 18.85 -4.66
CA GLY A 80 6.61 18.13 -5.02
C GLY A 80 6.66 17.33 -6.34
N LEU A 81 7.62 17.62 -7.20
CA LEU A 81 7.90 16.87 -8.43
C LEU A 81 8.96 15.76 -8.24
N ALA A 82 9.83 15.88 -7.23
CA ALA A 82 10.84 14.86 -6.95
C ALA A 82 10.29 13.72 -6.07
N GLY A 83 9.28 13.98 -5.22
CA GLY A 83 8.63 12.99 -4.38
C GLY A 83 7.80 11.97 -5.18
N ALA A 84 7.18 12.39 -6.27
CA ALA A 84 6.43 11.51 -7.16
C ALA A 84 7.34 10.53 -7.94
N ALA A 85 8.59 10.94 -8.23
CA ALA A 85 9.58 10.09 -8.90
C ALA A 85 10.30 9.12 -7.95
N ALA A 86 10.25 9.34 -6.63
CA ALA A 86 10.95 8.51 -5.65
C ALA A 86 10.15 7.27 -5.21
N GLY A 87 8.93 7.07 -5.74
CA GLY A 87 8.15 5.85 -5.46
C GLY A 87 7.86 5.63 -3.97
N ILE A 88 7.62 6.70 -3.20
CA ILE A 88 7.22 6.60 -1.78
C ILE A 88 5.84 5.96 -1.77
N LYS A 89 5.80 4.66 -1.59
CA LYS A 89 4.55 3.92 -1.35
C LYS A 89 3.91 4.48 -0.08
N ASN A 90 2.62 4.80 -0.18
CA ASN A 90 1.84 5.22 0.98
C ASN A 90 2.02 4.15 2.08
N PRO A 91 2.39 4.50 3.33
CA PRO A 91 2.50 3.53 4.42
C PRO A 91 1.27 2.63 4.57
N ALA A 92 0.09 3.14 4.25
CA ALA A 92 -1.15 2.37 4.24
C ALA A 92 -1.13 1.18 3.27
N ASP A 93 -0.39 1.24 2.16
CA ASP A 93 -0.34 0.16 1.17
C ASP A 93 0.24 -1.14 1.74
N GLN A 94 1.15 -1.03 2.70
CA GLN A 94 1.70 -2.17 3.42
C GLN A 94 0.63 -2.90 4.23
N TYR A 95 -0.22 -2.15 4.94
CA TYR A 95 -1.31 -2.73 5.72
C TYR A 95 -2.39 -3.35 4.83
N LEU A 96 -2.68 -2.73 3.68
CA LEU A 96 -3.56 -3.32 2.67
C LEU A 96 -3.00 -4.66 2.17
N ALA A 97 -1.70 -4.76 1.94
CA ALA A 97 -1.05 -6.01 1.53
C ALA A 97 -1.14 -7.08 2.63
N PHE A 98 -0.92 -6.72 3.90
CA PHE A 98 -1.07 -7.64 5.02
C PHE A 98 -2.50 -8.17 5.15
N MET A 99 -3.51 -7.32 5.03
CA MET A 99 -4.92 -7.73 5.09
C MET A 99 -5.31 -8.66 3.94
N LYS A 100 -4.69 -8.50 2.77
CA LYS A 100 -4.89 -9.37 1.61
C LYS A 100 -3.98 -10.61 1.61
N SER A 101 -3.14 -10.77 2.63
CA SER A 101 -2.24 -11.92 2.72
C SER A 101 -3.00 -13.24 2.90
N VAL A 102 -2.39 -14.31 2.40
CA VAL A 102 -2.95 -15.67 2.54
C VAL A 102 -3.19 -16.02 4.01
N SER A 103 -2.29 -15.60 4.90
CA SER A 103 -2.39 -15.89 6.34
C SER A 103 -3.64 -15.30 6.98
N VAL A 104 -3.98 -14.04 6.65
CA VAL A 104 -5.20 -13.38 7.16
C VAL A 104 -6.44 -14.02 6.53
N GLN A 105 -6.42 -14.24 5.22
CA GLN A 105 -7.56 -14.86 4.53
C GLN A 105 -7.85 -16.27 5.06
N ASP A 106 -6.82 -17.10 5.28
CA ASP A 106 -6.99 -18.47 5.78
C ASP A 106 -7.53 -18.48 7.22
N ALA A 107 -7.04 -17.59 8.08
CA ALA A 107 -7.57 -17.45 9.43
C ALA A 107 -9.05 -17.08 9.43
N LEU A 108 -9.50 -16.19 8.54
CA LEU A 108 -10.90 -15.83 8.36
C LEU A 108 -11.73 -16.99 7.79
N ILE A 109 -11.19 -17.70 6.79
CA ILE A 109 -11.84 -18.86 6.18
C ILE A 109 -12.11 -19.95 7.23
N GLU A 110 -11.12 -20.21 8.09
CA GLU A 110 -11.26 -21.23 9.15
C GLU A 110 -12.22 -20.77 10.26
N ARG A 111 -12.07 -19.53 10.73
CA ARG A 111 -12.91 -18.98 11.81
C ARG A 111 -14.39 -18.93 11.44
N PHE A 112 -14.72 -18.59 10.21
CA PHE A 112 -16.10 -18.42 9.73
C PHE A 112 -16.58 -19.56 8.84
N GLN A 113 -15.81 -20.62 8.69
CA GLN A 113 -16.15 -21.79 7.84
C GLN A 113 -16.58 -21.38 6.42
N LEU A 114 -15.81 -20.44 5.82
CA LEU A 114 -16.19 -19.83 4.56
C LEU A 114 -16.18 -20.80 3.37
N VAL A 115 -15.49 -21.94 3.46
CA VAL A 115 -15.53 -23.00 2.43
C VAL A 115 -16.97 -23.51 2.30
N GLU A 116 -17.65 -23.80 3.40
CA GLU A 116 -19.03 -24.27 3.42
C GLU A 116 -20.00 -23.14 3.07
N ARG A 117 -19.81 -21.97 3.67
CA ARG A 117 -20.70 -20.82 3.47
C ARG A 117 -20.76 -20.34 2.02
N TYR A 118 -19.61 -20.33 1.32
CA TYR A 118 -19.54 -19.94 -0.09
C TYR A 118 -19.73 -21.11 -1.05
N ASN A 119 -20.01 -22.32 -0.51
CA ASN A 119 -20.10 -23.55 -1.29
C ASN A 119 -18.87 -23.77 -2.20
N ALA A 120 -17.69 -23.44 -1.68
CA ALA A 120 -16.42 -23.57 -2.37
C ALA A 120 -15.92 -25.02 -2.29
N LYS A 121 -15.27 -25.49 -3.37
CA LYS A 121 -14.70 -26.85 -3.38
C LYS A 121 -13.34 -26.90 -2.68
N MET A 122 -12.60 -25.81 -2.73
CA MET A 122 -11.24 -25.68 -2.17
C MET A 122 -11.07 -24.37 -1.42
N LYS A 123 -10.08 -24.30 -0.51
CA LYS A 123 -9.72 -23.04 0.19
C LYS A 123 -9.38 -21.91 -0.79
N THR A 124 -8.80 -22.23 -1.95
CA THR A 124 -8.48 -21.22 -2.99
C THR A 124 -9.73 -20.55 -3.54
N ASP A 125 -10.78 -21.32 -3.77
CA ASP A 125 -12.08 -20.77 -4.26
C ASP A 125 -12.72 -19.91 -3.17
N ALA A 126 -12.62 -20.34 -1.91
CA ALA A 126 -13.10 -19.56 -0.77
C ALA A 126 -12.36 -18.22 -0.62
N ARG A 127 -11.02 -18.19 -0.87
CA ARG A 127 -10.25 -16.92 -0.88
C ARG A 127 -10.69 -15.99 -2.00
N LEU A 128 -10.95 -16.53 -3.20
CA LEU A 128 -11.46 -15.74 -4.33
C LEU A 128 -12.84 -15.15 -4.00
N ALA A 129 -13.73 -15.94 -3.43
CA ALA A 129 -15.06 -15.49 -3.01
C ALA A 129 -14.96 -14.42 -1.90
N LEU A 130 -14.09 -14.63 -0.88
CA LEU A 130 -13.83 -13.65 0.17
C LEU A 130 -13.31 -12.34 -0.41
N THR A 131 -12.34 -12.41 -1.32
CA THR A 131 -11.79 -11.22 -2.00
C THR A 131 -12.84 -10.49 -2.84
N GLY A 132 -13.74 -11.23 -3.50
CA GLY A 132 -14.84 -10.67 -4.29
C GLY A 132 -15.90 -9.97 -3.44
N ASN A 133 -16.11 -10.45 -2.22
CA ASN A 133 -17.09 -9.90 -1.28
C ASN A 133 -16.50 -8.86 -0.31
N THR A 134 -15.17 -8.65 -0.32
CA THR A 134 -14.48 -7.72 0.57
C THR A 134 -13.78 -6.64 -0.22
N ARG A 135 -13.96 -5.38 0.16
CA ARG A 135 -13.23 -4.23 -0.37
C ARG A 135 -12.41 -3.59 0.74
N ILE A 136 -11.10 -3.55 0.53
CA ILE A 136 -10.16 -2.91 1.45
C ILE A 136 -9.50 -1.77 0.71
N ALA A 137 -9.64 -0.55 1.24
CA ALA A 137 -9.13 0.66 0.61
C ALA A 137 -8.58 1.64 1.66
N SER A 138 -7.56 2.40 1.26
CA SER A 138 -7.04 3.54 2.04
C SER A 138 -7.68 4.83 1.55
N GLY A 139 -8.19 5.64 2.47
CA GLY A 139 -8.68 6.98 2.23
C GLY A 139 -7.54 8.01 2.12
N LYS A 140 -7.88 9.21 1.64
CA LYS A 140 -6.94 10.35 1.61
C LYS A 140 -6.59 10.88 3.00
N ASP A 141 -7.42 10.56 3.97
CA ASP A 141 -7.29 10.86 5.40
C ASP A 141 -6.36 9.88 6.14
N GLY A 142 -5.79 8.91 5.43
CA GLY A 142 -4.92 7.88 6.00
C GLY A 142 -5.68 6.74 6.70
N LEU A 143 -7.01 6.80 6.76
CA LEU A 143 -7.84 5.73 7.30
C LEU A 143 -7.90 4.55 6.33
N ILE A 144 -7.89 3.35 6.87
CA ILE A 144 -8.15 2.13 6.12
C ILE A 144 -9.59 1.70 6.39
N SER A 145 -10.34 1.51 5.30
CA SER A 145 -11.71 1.01 5.37
C SER A 145 -11.79 -0.43 4.86
N VAL A 146 -12.54 -1.25 5.57
CA VAL A 146 -12.90 -2.61 5.18
C VAL A 146 -14.40 -2.68 5.04
N GLU A 147 -14.85 -2.98 3.83
CA GLU A 147 -16.27 -3.17 3.50
C GLU A 147 -16.49 -4.62 3.12
N VAL A 148 -17.47 -5.26 3.74
CA VAL A 148 -17.85 -6.65 3.48
C VAL A 148 -19.29 -6.71 3.03
N ASP A 149 -19.52 -7.36 1.90
CA ASP A 149 -20.84 -7.63 1.33
C ASP A 149 -21.28 -9.06 1.70
N ASP A 150 -22.41 -9.21 2.36
CA ASP A 150 -23.04 -10.53 2.61
C ASP A 150 -24.58 -10.43 2.58
N LYS A 151 -25.26 -11.56 2.50
CA LYS A 151 -26.72 -11.66 2.56
C LYS A 151 -27.25 -11.46 3.99
N ASP A 152 -26.42 -11.79 4.97
CA ASP A 152 -26.68 -11.63 6.40
C ASP A 152 -25.98 -10.38 6.92
N PRO A 153 -26.70 -9.36 7.41
CA PRO A 153 -26.13 -8.13 7.90
C PRO A 153 -25.23 -8.31 9.13
N GLN A 154 -25.58 -9.26 10.03
CA GLN A 154 -24.78 -9.54 11.21
C GLN A 154 -23.45 -10.18 10.82
N PHE A 155 -23.50 -11.17 9.95
CA PHE A 155 -22.30 -11.83 9.44
C PHE A 155 -21.38 -10.86 8.70
N ALA A 156 -21.92 -9.94 7.89
CA ALA A 156 -21.13 -8.93 7.20
C ALA A 156 -20.35 -8.05 8.20
N ALA A 157 -20.99 -7.65 9.31
CA ALA A 157 -20.35 -6.86 10.35
C ALA A 157 -19.27 -7.65 11.10
N ASP A 158 -19.58 -8.89 11.49
CA ASP A 158 -18.66 -9.76 12.21
C ASP A 158 -17.41 -10.06 11.36
N LEU A 159 -17.59 -10.35 10.08
CA LEU A 159 -16.48 -10.61 9.16
C LEU A 159 -15.64 -9.35 8.89
N ALA A 160 -16.25 -8.17 8.78
CA ALA A 160 -15.54 -6.90 8.63
C ALA A 160 -14.66 -6.60 9.86
N ASN A 161 -15.20 -6.78 11.07
CA ASN A 161 -14.45 -6.60 12.31
C ASN A 161 -13.33 -7.64 12.46
N ALA A 162 -13.61 -8.89 12.10
CA ALA A 162 -12.63 -9.97 12.16
C ALA A 162 -11.42 -9.73 11.23
N HIS A 163 -11.58 -9.06 10.09
CA HIS A 163 -10.45 -8.65 9.25
C HIS A 163 -9.46 -7.77 10.02
N VAL A 164 -9.96 -6.82 10.80
CA VAL A 164 -9.12 -5.93 11.63
C VAL A 164 -8.48 -6.70 12.78
N GLU A 165 -9.21 -7.62 13.40
CA GLU A 165 -8.66 -8.47 14.47
C GLU A 165 -7.53 -9.38 13.96
N GLU A 166 -7.72 -10.02 12.80
CA GLU A 166 -6.68 -10.91 12.23
C GLU A 166 -5.46 -10.11 11.76
N LEU A 167 -5.65 -8.89 11.24
CA LEU A 167 -4.55 -7.97 11.00
C LEU A 167 -3.82 -7.63 12.30
N HIS A 168 -4.53 -7.30 13.38
CA HIS A 168 -3.93 -7.01 14.69
C HIS A 168 -3.09 -8.19 15.21
N LYS A 169 -3.61 -9.40 15.12
CA LYS A 169 -2.88 -10.62 15.49
C LYS A 169 -1.64 -10.85 14.62
N LEU A 170 -1.74 -10.61 13.31
CA LEU A 170 -0.61 -10.73 12.40
C LEU A 170 0.49 -9.72 12.74
N LEU A 171 0.13 -8.45 12.92
CA LEU A 171 1.07 -7.38 13.27
C LEU A 171 1.71 -7.63 14.64
N GLY A 172 0.94 -8.07 15.63
CA GLY A 172 1.47 -8.44 16.94
C GLY A 172 2.52 -9.55 16.84
N ARG A 173 2.28 -10.60 16.05
CA ARG A 173 3.26 -11.66 15.84
C ARG A 173 4.54 -11.16 15.14
N LEU A 174 4.38 -10.30 14.13
CA LEU A 174 5.53 -9.73 13.41
C LEU A 174 6.37 -8.82 14.32
N ALA A 175 5.71 -7.95 15.09
CA ALA A 175 6.36 -7.04 16.01
C ALA A 175 7.15 -7.78 17.10
N VAL A 176 6.51 -8.74 17.77
CA VAL A 176 7.19 -9.56 18.80
C VAL A 176 8.40 -10.28 18.23
N THR A 177 8.31 -10.83 17.00
CA THR A 177 9.44 -11.52 16.38
C THR A 177 10.60 -10.56 16.12
N GLU A 178 10.36 -9.35 15.66
CA GLU A 178 11.40 -8.35 15.38
C GLU A 178 12.07 -7.87 16.65
N ALA A 179 11.30 -7.50 17.66
CA ALA A 179 11.83 -7.06 18.95
C ALA A 179 12.63 -8.16 19.65
N GLN A 180 12.11 -9.40 19.61
CA GLN A 180 12.81 -10.55 20.15
C GLN A 180 14.15 -10.80 19.45
N GLN A 181 14.20 -10.72 18.11
CA GLN A 181 15.45 -10.86 17.36
C GLN A 181 16.45 -9.75 17.74
N ARG A 182 15.98 -8.52 17.88
CA ARG A 182 16.79 -7.38 18.29
C ARG A 182 17.37 -7.58 19.70
N ARG A 183 16.54 -8.01 20.65
CA ARG A 183 17.01 -8.32 22.02
C ARG A 183 18.07 -9.42 22.01
N LEU A 184 17.81 -10.57 21.35
CA LEU A 184 18.75 -11.68 21.24
C LEU A 184 20.07 -11.27 20.59
N PHE A 185 20.01 -10.41 19.57
CA PHE A 185 21.19 -9.87 18.92
C PHE A 185 22.06 -9.05 19.90
N PHE A 186 21.46 -8.10 20.62
CA PHE A 186 22.19 -7.28 21.57
C PHE A 186 22.66 -8.07 22.80
N GLU A 187 21.92 -9.08 23.24
CA GLU A 187 22.33 -10.01 24.29
C GLU A 187 23.65 -10.71 23.92
N LYS A 188 23.73 -11.22 22.70
CA LYS A 188 24.96 -11.85 22.19
C LYS A 188 26.13 -10.86 22.11
N GLN A 189 25.88 -9.64 21.62
CA GLN A 189 26.92 -8.61 21.56
C GLN A 189 27.41 -8.20 22.94
N LEU A 190 26.50 -8.07 23.90
CA LEU A 190 26.83 -7.73 25.29
C LEU A 190 27.68 -8.81 25.95
N ALA A 191 27.33 -10.09 25.79
CA ALA A 191 28.10 -11.20 26.31
C ALA A 191 29.53 -11.22 25.74
N GLN A 192 29.67 -11.09 24.44
CA GLN A 192 30.99 -11.05 23.79
C GLN A 192 31.85 -9.86 24.24
N THR A 193 31.22 -8.69 24.39
CA THR A 193 31.92 -7.48 24.82
C THR A 193 32.34 -7.57 26.26
N LYS A 194 31.53 -8.21 27.14
CA LYS A 194 31.88 -8.49 28.51
C LYS A 194 33.15 -9.35 28.62
N ASP A 195 33.22 -10.44 27.82
CA ASP A 195 34.40 -11.31 27.80
C ASP A 195 35.66 -10.57 27.34
N ASN A 196 35.50 -9.68 26.33
CA ASN A 196 36.61 -8.86 25.85
C ASN A 196 37.05 -7.83 26.89
N LEU A 197 36.09 -7.21 27.59
CA LEU A 197 36.39 -6.27 28.69
C LEU A 197 37.20 -6.94 29.79
N VAL A 198 36.81 -8.15 30.23
CA VAL A 198 37.56 -8.92 31.24
C VAL A 198 38.99 -9.20 30.78
N LYS A 199 39.18 -9.58 29.51
CA LYS A 199 40.52 -9.81 28.93
C LYS A 199 41.34 -8.52 28.89
N ALA A 200 40.75 -7.40 28.47
CA ALA A 200 41.42 -6.10 28.44
C ALA A 200 41.79 -5.61 29.84
N GLU A 201 40.93 -5.83 30.85
CA GLU A 201 41.21 -5.53 32.24
C GLU A 201 42.37 -6.36 32.78
N GLN A 202 42.41 -7.66 32.48
CA GLN A 202 43.52 -8.53 32.88
C GLN A 202 44.84 -8.13 32.20
N ALA A 203 44.78 -7.78 30.91
CA ALA A 203 45.92 -7.30 30.16
C ALA A 203 46.45 -5.98 30.74
N LEU A 204 45.58 -5.05 31.14
CA LEU A 204 45.95 -3.81 31.79
C LEU A 204 46.61 -4.07 33.16
N LYS A 205 46.01 -4.93 33.99
CA LYS A 205 46.57 -5.30 35.32
C LYS A 205 47.93 -5.97 35.21
N SER A 206 48.19 -6.76 34.14
CA SER A 206 49.47 -7.44 33.94
C SER A 206 50.62 -6.51 33.64
N THR A 207 50.37 -5.24 33.27
CA THR A 207 51.43 -4.25 33.05
C THR A 207 52.13 -3.80 34.33
N GLY A 208 51.56 -4.09 35.53
CA GLY A 208 52.14 -3.76 36.81
C GLY A 208 52.27 -2.25 37.10
N VAL A 209 51.76 -1.41 36.21
CA VAL A 209 51.86 0.06 36.30
C VAL A 209 50.71 0.61 37.15
N ASN A 210 51.05 1.32 38.21
CA ASN A 210 50.07 2.02 39.03
C ASN A 210 49.47 3.22 38.28
N SER A 211 48.20 3.53 38.55
CA SER A 211 47.42 4.65 37.96
C SER A 211 48.10 6.03 38.11
N SER A 212 49.12 6.14 38.98
CA SER A 212 49.94 7.35 39.13
C SER A 212 50.84 7.66 37.91
N ALA A 213 51.14 6.67 37.08
CA ALA A 213 51.91 6.86 35.83
C ALA A 213 51.17 7.65 34.75
N LEU A 214 49.85 7.73 34.86
CA LEU A 214 48.99 8.52 33.96
C LEU A 214 49.09 10.04 34.12
N LYS A 215 49.78 10.51 35.15
CA LYS A 215 49.93 11.96 35.43
C LYS A 215 50.76 12.70 34.36
N SER A 216 51.49 11.97 33.53
CA SER A 216 52.36 12.54 32.48
C SER A 216 51.78 12.41 31.03
N THR A 217 50.66 11.70 30.87
CA THR A 217 50.05 11.52 29.57
C THR A 217 48.64 12.12 29.59
N PRO A 218 48.18 12.83 28.56
CA PRO A 218 46.82 13.38 28.56
C PRO A 218 45.80 12.25 28.49
N ALA A 219 45.49 11.69 29.66
CA ALA A 219 44.52 10.60 29.81
C ALA A 219 43.18 10.88 29.08
N ALA A 220 42.82 12.17 29.06
CA ALA A 220 41.60 12.63 28.35
C ALA A 220 41.66 12.41 26.82
N ALA A 221 42.81 12.57 26.19
CA ALA A 221 42.96 12.34 24.76
C ALA A 221 42.84 10.84 24.42
N VAL A 222 43.52 10.00 25.21
CA VAL A 222 43.44 8.53 25.07
C VAL A 222 42.02 8.02 25.26
N GLU A 223 41.30 8.55 26.25
CA GLU A 223 39.91 8.21 26.53
C GLU A 223 38.99 8.67 25.42
N THR A 224 39.23 9.86 24.82
CA THR A 224 38.44 10.38 23.70
C THR A 224 38.57 9.48 22.46
N VAL A 225 39.81 9.07 22.13
CA VAL A 225 40.04 8.14 21.00
C VAL A 225 39.40 6.78 21.27
N ALA A 226 39.54 6.23 22.49
CA ALA A 226 38.90 4.97 22.86
C ALA A 226 37.37 5.04 22.75
N ARG A 227 36.77 6.13 23.26
CA ARG A 227 35.32 6.39 23.17
C ARG A 227 34.85 6.51 21.73
N LEU A 228 35.53 7.25 20.88
CA LEU A 228 35.17 7.40 19.45
C LEU A 228 35.26 6.07 18.72
N LYS A 229 36.28 5.23 18.98
CA LYS A 229 36.40 3.88 18.41
C LYS A 229 35.25 3.00 18.89
N ALA A 230 34.86 3.05 20.16
CA ALA A 230 33.70 2.31 20.66
C ALA A 230 32.39 2.76 20.05
N MET A 231 32.19 4.09 19.85
CA MET A 231 31.02 4.63 19.16
C MET A 231 30.94 4.17 17.68
N ILE A 232 32.08 4.16 16.98
CA ILE A 232 32.18 3.66 15.61
C ILE A 232 31.76 2.18 15.57
N SER A 233 32.36 1.35 16.42
CA SER A 233 32.03 -0.08 16.48
C SER A 233 30.57 -0.33 16.85
N ALA A 234 30.02 0.40 17.82
CA ALA A 234 28.60 0.30 18.19
C ALA A 234 27.69 0.71 17.03
N GLN A 235 28.05 1.75 16.27
CA GLN A 235 27.29 2.22 15.10
C GLN A 235 27.37 1.24 13.92
N GLU A 236 28.51 0.60 13.71
CA GLU A 236 28.68 -0.46 12.71
C GLU A 236 27.81 -1.68 13.05
N VAL A 237 27.80 -2.08 14.32
CA VAL A 237 26.93 -3.15 14.83
C VAL A 237 25.45 -2.80 14.67
N LYS A 238 25.06 -1.54 14.98
CA LYS A 238 23.70 -1.04 14.76
C LYS A 238 23.31 -1.14 13.29
N LEU A 239 24.17 -0.69 12.37
CA LEU A 239 23.94 -0.79 10.94
C LEU A 239 23.82 -2.26 10.47
N ALA A 240 24.63 -3.16 10.99
CA ALA A 240 24.54 -4.59 10.71
C ALA A 240 23.20 -5.18 11.18
N SER A 241 22.71 -4.77 12.35
CA SER A 241 21.38 -5.14 12.84
C SER A 241 20.28 -4.61 11.92
N MET A 242 20.36 -3.33 11.50
CA MET A 242 19.36 -2.69 10.65
C MET A 242 19.24 -3.34 9.26
N ARG A 243 20.34 -3.88 8.71
CA ARG A 243 20.32 -4.61 7.42
C ARG A 243 19.43 -5.87 7.45
N GLY A 244 19.15 -6.41 8.62
CA GLY A 244 18.27 -7.58 8.76
C GLY A 244 16.78 -7.28 8.50
N TYR A 245 16.37 -6.01 8.63
CA TYR A 245 14.95 -5.62 8.54
C TYR A 245 14.68 -4.31 7.78
N LEU A 246 15.71 -3.51 7.47
CA LEU A 246 15.58 -2.25 6.73
C LEU A 246 16.34 -2.31 5.40
N SER A 247 15.79 -1.66 4.39
CA SER A 247 16.50 -1.39 3.14
C SER A 247 17.58 -0.33 3.37
N GLU A 248 18.72 -0.43 2.67
CA GLU A 248 19.78 0.59 2.70
C GLU A 248 19.33 1.97 2.16
N SER A 249 18.21 2.02 1.43
CA SER A 249 17.58 3.26 0.99
C SER A 249 16.72 3.94 2.06
N ALA A 250 16.42 3.24 3.17
CA ALA A 250 15.58 3.77 4.25
C ALA A 250 16.20 5.02 4.90
N PRO A 251 15.40 6.03 5.26
CA PRO A 251 15.90 7.27 5.87
C PRO A 251 16.73 7.01 7.14
N ASP A 252 16.28 6.09 8.00
CA ASP A 252 16.95 5.76 9.25
C ASP A 252 18.30 5.07 9.01
N PHE A 253 18.40 4.21 7.99
CA PHE A 253 19.67 3.60 7.62
C PHE A 253 20.67 4.63 7.11
N LYS A 254 20.22 5.58 6.28
CA LYS A 254 21.06 6.70 5.79
C LYS A 254 21.50 7.62 6.93
N LEU A 255 20.62 7.89 7.90
CA LEU A 255 20.97 8.68 9.07
C LEU A 255 22.07 7.99 9.86
N ALA A 256 21.94 6.69 10.12
CA ALA A 256 22.94 5.90 10.84
C ALA A 256 24.29 5.85 10.09
N LEU A 257 24.30 5.82 8.73
CA LEU A 257 25.51 5.94 7.92
C LEU A 257 26.18 7.32 8.08
N ASN A 258 25.38 8.39 8.10
CA ASN A 258 25.92 9.75 8.28
C ASN A 258 26.51 9.92 9.69
N GLU A 259 25.89 9.36 10.73
CA GLU A 259 26.43 9.33 12.09
C GLU A 259 27.78 8.60 12.13
N LEU A 260 27.88 7.44 11.47
CA LEU A 260 29.14 6.70 11.36
C LEU A 260 30.24 7.54 10.69
N ALA A 261 29.92 8.20 9.60
CA ALA A 261 30.86 9.08 8.92
C ALA A 261 31.32 10.25 9.80
N ALA A 262 30.40 10.83 10.58
CA ALA A 262 30.71 11.90 11.52
C ALA A 262 31.66 11.42 12.65
N TYR A 263 31.43 10.24 13.22
CA TYR A 263 32.33 9.69 14.23
C TYR A 263 33.71 9.37 13.67
N ARG A 264 33.81 8.85 12.46
CA ARG A 264 35.10 8.60 11.78
C ARG A 264 35.87 9.90 11.53
N ALA A 265 35.18 10.96 11.11
CA ALA A 265 35.81 12.27 10.93
C ALA A 265 36.31 12.88 12.26
N GLN A 266 35.56 12.69 13.34
CA GLN A 266 35.98 13.11 14.70
C GLN A 266 37.19 12.31 15.17
N LEU A 267 37.22 10.98 14.92
CA LEU A 267 38.35 10.13 15.25
C LEU A 267 39.63 10.58 14.54
N ALA A 268 39.55 10.85 13.23
CA ALA A 268 40.72 11.33 12.45
C ALA A 268 41.31 12.61 13.06
N LYS A 269 40.46 13.59 13.43
CA LYS A 269 40.90 14.82 14.09
C LYS A 269 41.49 14.57 15.50
N ALA A 270 40.95 13.59 16.23
CA ALA A 270 41.48 13.26 17.57
C ALA A 270 42.83 12.56 17.47
N GLU A 271 43.06 11.72 16.46
CA GLU A 271 44.31 11.02 16.21
C GLU A 271 45.43 11.98 15.71
N GLU A 272 45.10 13.01 14.91
CA GLU A 272 46.06 14.08 14.51
C GLU A 272 46.61 14.88 15.72
N ASN A 273 45.80 15.06 16.74
CA ASN A 273 46.15 15.80 17.97
C ASN A 273 46.82 14.96 19.05
N GLU A 274 47.07 13.67 18.81
CA GLU A 274 47.67 12.77 19.80
C GLU A 274 49.20 12.98 19.82
N PRO A 275 49.80 13.36 20.97
CA PRO A 275 51.27 13.56 21.03
C PRO A 275 51.98 12.22 20.87
N ALA A 276 52.96 12.17 19.99
CA ALA A 276 53.84 11.02 19.76
C ALA A 276 54.74 10.76 20.98
N SER A 277 54.23 10.06 22.01
CA SER A 277 55.01 9.72 23.21
C SER A 277 55.51 8.28 23.15
N THR A 278 56.85 8.14 23.07
CA THR A 278 57.56 6.88 22.80
C THR A 278 57.88 6.04 24.03
N SER A 279 57.58 6.46 25.26
CA SER A 279 58.08 5.76 26.48
C SER A 279 57.06 5.11 27.39
N ALA A 280 55.76 5.22 27.11
CA ALA A 280 54.69 4.57 27.90
C ALA A 280 53.76 3.72 27.02
N THR A 281 54.29 3.20 25.90
CA THR A 281 53.49 2.67 24.78
C THR A 281 52.64 1.47 25.13
N ASP A 282 53.09 0.55 25.96
CA ASP A 282 52.32 -0.68 26.25
C ASP A 282 51.16 -0.42 27.24
N TYR A 283 51.42 0.33 28.33
CA TYR A 283 50.36 0.69 29.29
C TYR A 283 49.28 1.57 28.66
N VAL A 284 49.68 2.60 27.90
CA VAL A 284 48.74 3.50 27.23
C VAL A 284 47.89 2.73 26.20
N ALA A 285 48.52 1.81 25.46
CA ALA A 285 47.79 0.96 24.50
C ALA A 285 46.78 0.05 25.23
N ARG A 286 47.18 -0.61 26.33
CA ARG A 286 46.28 -1.46 27.14
C ARG A 286 45.19 -0.66 27.84
N TYR A 287 45.49 0.54 28.29
CA TYR A 287 44.49 1.42 28.90
C TYR A 287 43.46 1.89 27.86
N ARG A 288 43.90 2.20 26.63
CA ARG A 288 43.04 2.56 25.53
C ARG A 288 42.11 1.39 25.16
N ASP A 289 42.65 0.19 25.09
CA ASP A 289 41.90 -1.04 24.80
C ASP A 289 40.87 -1.34 25.87
N PHE A 290 41.27 -1.22 27.16
CA PHE A 290 40.36 -1.35 28.27
C PHE A 290 39.21 -0.31 28.19
N LYS A 291 39.53 0.98 28.01
CA LYS A 291 38.51 2.04 27.90
C LYS A 291 37.61 1.86 26.69
N TYR A 292 38.13 1.34 25.59
CA TYR A 292 37.33 0.99 24.41
C TYR A 292 36.30 -0.10 24.75
N HIS A 293 36.72 -1.20 25.35
CA HIS A 293 35.82 -2.29 25.72
C HIS A 293 34.85 -1.92 26.84
N GLU A 294 35.26 -1.11 27.80
CA GLU A 294 34.39 -0.56 28.85
C GLU A 294 33.25 0.28 28.23
N THR A 295 33.59 1.23 27.36
CA THR A 295 32.59 2.08 26.68
C THR A 295 31.67 1.26 25.78
N LEU A 296 32.23 0.30 25.08
CA LEU A 296 31.45 -0.56 24.20
C LEU A 296 30.47 -1.45 24.97
N PHE A 297 30.91 -1.97 26.15
CA PHE A 297 30.03 -2.71 27.04
C PHE A 297 28.87 -1.85 27.57
N GLU A 298 29.14 -0.61 28.01
CA GLU A 298 28.08 0.32 28.44
C GLU A 298 27.08 0.63 27.31
N LEU A 299 27.56 0.85 26.09
CA LEU A 299 26.71 1.11 24.95
C LEU A 299 25.80 -0.09 24.64
N PHE A 300 26.36 -1.31 24.61
CA PHE A 300 25.56 -2.50 24.34
C PHE A 300 24.63 -2.87 25.50
N ALA A 301 25.02 -2.64 26.75
CA ALA A 301 24.13 -2.81 27.88
C ALA A 301 22.91 -1.90 27.78
N LYS A 302 23.11 -0.64 27.39
CA LYS A 302 22.01 0.30 27.14
C LYS A 302 21.11 -0.15 25.98
N GLN A 303 21.70 -0.61 24.87
CA GLN A 303 20.92 -1.09 23.72
C GLN A 303 20.13 -2.36 24.05
N TYR A 304 20.71 -3.27 24.82
CA TYR A 304 20.03 -4.48 25.30
C TYR A 304 18.82 -4.13 26.18
N GLU A 305 19.00 -3.22 27.14
CA GLU A 305 17.89 -2.79 28.01
C GLU A 305 16.79 -2.09 27.22
N LEU A 306 17.12 -1.25 26.23
CA LEU A 306 16.13 -0.66 25.35
C LEU A 306 15.38 -1.74 24.55
N ALA A 307 16.12 -2.68 23.95
CA ALA A 307 15.51 -3.76 23.19
C ALA A 307 14.60 -4.67 24.05
N ARG A 308 14.96 -4.88 25.32
CA ARG A 308 14.16 -5.62 26.31
C ARG A 308 12.86 -4.88 26.66
N VAL A 309 12.94 -3.56 26.82
CA VAL A 309 11.76 -2.72 27.05
C VAL A 309 10.86 -2.70 25.83
N ASP A 310 11.44 -2.58 24.63
CA ASP A 310 10.69 -2.62 23.37
C ASP A 310 9.93 -3.96 23.23
N GLU A 311 10.61 -5.11 23.45
CA GLU A 311 9.96 -6.43 23.42
C GLU A 311 8.76 -6.53 24.38
N SER A 312 8.86 -5.89 25.56
CA SER A 312 7.77 -5.89 26.54
C SER A 312 6.59 -4.97 26.17
N ARG A 313 6.82 -3.98 25.29
CA ARG A 313 5.81 -2.98 24.89
C ARG A 313 5.18 -3.26 23.53
N GLU A 314 5.81 -4.09 22.71
CA GLU A 314 5.34 -4.32 21.34
C GLU A 314 4.08 -5.20 21.28
N GLY A 315 2.93 -4.50 21.30
CA GLY A 315 1.73 -4.91 20.61
C GLY A 315 1.41 -3.81 19.61
N ALA A 316 1.41 -4.12 18.31
CA ALA A 316 1.00 -3.15 17.29
C ALA A 316 -0.43 -2.68 17.59
N VAL A 317 -0.57 -1.48 18.13
CA VAL A 317 -1.87 -0.93 18.51
C VAL A 317 -2.54 -0.36 17.26
N ILE A 318 -3.48 -1.13 16.69
CA ILE A 318 -4.40 -0.61 15.68
C ILE A 318 -5.47 0.20 16.41
N GLN A 319 -5.65 1.46 16.00
CA GLN A 319 -6.72 2.29 16.52
C GLN A 319 -7.96 2.13 15.65
N VAL A 320 -8.93 1.33 16.13
CA VAL A 320 -10.23 1.18 15.46
C VAL A 320 -11.02 2.45 15.73
N LEU A 321 -11.37 3.16 14.64
CA LEU A 321 -12.19 4.36 14.70
C LEU A 321 -13.67 3.99 14.75
N ASP A 322 -14.10 3.17 13.78
CA ASP A 322 -15.47 2.72 13.66
C ASP A 322 -15.52 1.20 13.57
N VAL A 323 -16.21 0.59 14.52
CA VAL A 323 -16.51 -0.84 14.51
C VAL A 323 -17.71 -1.09 13.58
N ALA A 324 -17.60 -2.08 12.71
CA ALA A 324 -18.69 -2.43 11.82
C ALA A 324 -19.93 -2.86 12.63
N GLN A 325 -21.05 -2.24 12.30
CA GLN A 325 -22.37 -2.61 12.83
C GLN A 325 -23.23 -3.25 11.73
N PRO A 326 -24.17 -4.11 12.08
CA PRO A 326 -25.10 -4.68 11.11
C PRO A 326 -25.87 -3.57 10.39
N PRO A 327 -25.78 -3.49 9.05
CA PRO A 327 -26.44 -2.44 8.29
C PRO A 327 -27.98 -2.65 8.29
N GLU A 328 -28.71 -1.59 8.63
CA GLU A 328 -30.18 -1.60 8.63
C GLU A 328 -30.79 -1.66 7.22
N ARG A 329 -30.04 -1.19 6.22
CA ARG A 329 -30.51 -1.07 4.84
C ARG A 329 -29.65 -1.88 3.90
N LYS A 330 -30.31 -2.53 2.92
CA LYS A 330 -29.62 -3.24 1.84
C LYS A 330 -28.81 -2.27 0.97
N SER A 331 -27.61 -2.68 0.59
CA SER A 331 -26.70 -1.93 -0.27
C SER A 331 -26.92 -2.23 -1.74
N LYS A 332 -27.26 -3.49 -2.09
CA LYS A 332 -27.46 -3.96 -3.47
C LYS A 332 -28.68 -4.89 -3.57
N PRO A 333 -29.33 -5.00 -4.72
CA PRO A 333 -29.19 -4.14 -5.90
C PRO A 333 -29.83 -2.76 -5.68
N LYS A 334 -29.26 -1.71 -6.29
CA LYS A 334 -29.87 -0.38 -6.34
C LYS A 334 -30.98 -0.37 -7.39
N LYS A 335 -32.15 -0.89 -7.04
CA LYS A 335 -33.28 -1.20 -7.96
C LYS A 335 -33.66 -0.02 -8.85
N ALA A 336 -33.81 1.17 -8.28
CA ALA A 336 -34.16 2.38 -9.04
C ALA A 336 -33.07 2.74 -10.08
N LEU A 337 -31.79 2.64 -9.71
CA LEU A 337 -30.68 2.95 -10.59
C LEU A 337 -30.59 1.97 -11.77
N ILE A 338 -30.80 0.67 -11.51
CA ILE A 338 -30.86 -0.36 -12.55
C ILE A 338 -31.99 -0.08 -13.54
N ALA A 339 -33.17 0.24 -13.06
CA ALA A 339 -34.33 0.58 -13.90
C ALA A 339 -34.05 1.82 -14.75
N ILE A 340 -33.49 2.90 -14.16
CA ILE A 340 -33.16 4.14 -14.87
C ILE A 340 -32.11 3.87 -15.97
N ILE A 341 -31.02 3.16 -15.63
CA ILE A 341 -29.98 2.85 -16.64
C ILE A 341 -30.53 1.99 -17.76
N ALA A 342 -31.34 0.97 -17.45
CA ALA A 342 -31.96 0.12 -18.44
C ALA A 342 -32.89 0.91 -19.37
N THR A 343 -33.70 1.82 -18.82
CA THR A 343 -34.59 2.71 -19.59
C THR A 343 -33.80 3.62 -20.51
N LEU A 344 -32.76 4.31 -20.00
CA LEU A 344 -31.94 5.23 -20.79
C LEU A 344 -31.15 4.49 -21.89
N ALA A 345 -30.53 3.37 -21.56
CA ALA A 345 -29.78 2.57 -22.53
C ALA A 345 -30.70 2.05 -23.68
N THR A 346 -31.90 1.56 -23.33
CA THR A 346 -32.88 1.09 -24.29
C THR A 346 -33.42 2.25 -25.15
N GLY A 347 -33.69 3.41 -24.55
CA GLY A 347 -34.12 4.60 -25.25
C GLY A 347 -33.10 5.05 -26.30
N PHE A 348 -31.82 5.10 -25.91
CA PHE A 348 -30.73 5.44 -26.83
C PHE A 348 -30.56 4.41 -27.95
N ALA A 349 -30.61 3.12 -27.61
CA ALA A 349 -30.51 2.03 -28.61
C ALA A 349 -31.67 2.06 -29.59
N LEU A 350 -32.92 2.29 -29.14
CA LEU A 350 -34.10 2.41 -30.01
C LEU A 350 -34.03 3.67 -30.86
N LEU A 351 -33.55 4.79 -30.36
CA LEU A 351 -33.36 6.01 -31.11
C LEU A 351 -32.36 5.79 -32.25
N LEU A 352 -31.21 5.21 -31.98
CA LEU A 352 -30.26 4.82 -33.02
C LEU A 352 -30.86 3.86 -34.04
N TRP A 353 -31.59 2.85 -33.56
CA TRP A 353 -32.21 1.87 -34.45
C TRP A 353 -33.27 2.50 -35.37
N VAL A 354 -34.08 3.44 -34.88
CA VAL A 354 -35.08 4.17 -35.66
C VAL A 354 -34.40 5.03 -36.73
N PHE A 355 -33.32 5.74 -36.39
CA PHE A 355 -32.57 6.53 -37.36
C PHE A 355 -31.89 5.65 -38.42
N VAL A 356 -31.24 4.56 -38.04
CA VAL A 356 -30.64 3.60 -38.98
C VAL A 356 -31.70 3.00 -39.88
N ARG A 357 -32.85 2.59 -39.32
CA ARG A 357 -33.97 2.06 -40.12
C ARG A 357 -34.50 3.08 -41.12
N GLN A 358 -34.62 4.35 -40.74
CA GLN A 358 -35.10 5.42 -41.63
C GLN A 358 -34.05 5.73 -42.72
N ALA A 359 -32.78 5.82 -42.36
CA ALA A 359 -31.67 6.01 -43.28
C ALA A 359 -31.64 4.88 -44.35
N LEU A 360 -31.81 3.62 -43.91
CA LEU A 360 -31.90 2.47 -44.83
C LEU A 360 -33.15 2.51 -45.71
N ARG A 361 -34.29 3.00 -45.23
CA ARG A 361 -35.50 3.18 -46.00
C ARG A 361 -35.33 4.28 -47.07
N ASN A 362 -34.80 5.43 -46.67
CA ASN A 362 -34.53 6.54 -47.58
C ASN A 362 -33.50 6.14 -48.66
N ALA A 363 -32.45 5.43 -48.24
CA ALA A 363 -31.41 4.92 -49.13
C ALA A 363 -31.95 3.84 -50.12
N SER A 364 -33.00 3.11 -49.78
CA SER A 364 -33.65 2.15 -50.70
C SER A 364 -34.63 2.80 -51.67
N ALA A 365 -35.06 4.05 -51.43
CA ALA A 365 -35.98 4.79 -52.25
C ALA A 365 -35.26 5.56 -53.37
N SER A 366 -33.97 5.85 -53.26
CA SER A 366 -33.18 6.51 -54.31
C SER A 366 -32.37 5.49 -55.12
N PRO A 367 -32.45 5.54 -56.47
CA PRO A 367 -31.84 4.53 -57.38
C PRO A 367 -30.31 4.46 -57.22
N GLU A 368 -29.61 5.56 -57.02
CA GLU A 368 -28.14 5.61 -56.86
C GLU A 368 -27.65 5.00 -55.55
N THR A 369 -28.41 5.15 -54.44
CA THR A 369 -28.06 4.62 -53.13
C THR A 369 -28.42 3.15 -52.96
N SER A 370 -29.39 2.65 -53.74
CA SER A 370 -29.78 1.23 -53.73
C SER A 370 -28.66 0.30 -54.22
N GLU A 371 -27.89 0.74 -55.22
CA GLU A 371 -26.70 0.01 -55.74
C GLU A 371 -25.58 -0.06 -54.69
N LYS A 372 -25.32 1.04 -53.98
CA LYS A 372 -24.34 1.09 -52.89
C LYS A 372 -24.74 0.20 -51.70
N LEU A 373 -26.04 0.13 -51.38
CA LEU A 373 -26.56 -0.76 -50.34
C LEU A 373 -26.44 -2.25 -50.71
N GLN A 374 -26.63 -2.61 -51.97
CA GLN A 374 -26.44 -3.98 -52.42
C GLN A 374 -24.97 -4.40 -52.35
N THR A 375 -24.06 -3.51 -52.72
CA THR A 375 -22.61 -3.78 -52.60
C THR A 375 -22.14 -3.92 -51.16
N LEU A 376 -22.63 -3.07 -50.24
CA LEU A 376 -22.40 -3.19 -48.81
C LEU A 376 -22.97 -4.49 -48.23
N ARG A 377 -24.18 -4.88 -48.61
CA ARG A 377 -24.85 -6.12 -48.19
C ARG A 377 -24.08 -7.37 -48.63
N MET A 378 -23.54 -7.34 -49.87
CA MET A 378 -22.67 -8.40 -50.39
C MET A 378 -21.32 -8.41 -49.68
N GLY A 379 -20.74 -7.24 -49.34
CA GLY A 379 -19.51 -7.12 -48.52
C GLY A 379 -19.67 -7.71 -47.13
N TRP A 380 -20.77 -7.38 -46.44
CA TRP A 380 -21.09 -7.93 -45.12
C TRP A 380 -21.33 -9.45 -45.14
N ARG A 381 -22.06 -9.97 -46.17
CA ARG A 381 -22.23 -11.42 -46.33
C ARG A 381 -20.92 -12.14 -46.55
N ARG A 382 -19.95 -11.55 -47.30
CA ARG A 382 -18.61 -12.11 -47.50
C ARG A 382 -17.81 -12.07 -46.20
N ALA A 383 -17.87 -10.98 -45.45
CA ALA A 383 -17.15 -10.83 -44.17
C ALA A 383 -17.65 -11.81 -43.09
N LEU A 384 -18.95 -12.14 -43.09
CA LEU A 384 -19.56 -13.09 -42.17
C LEU A 384 -19.50 -14.56 -42.66
N GLY A 385 -18.84 -14.84 -43.78
CA GLY A 385 -18.69 -16.21 -44.32
C GLY A 385 -19.99 -16.88 -44.79
N LEU A 386 -21.08 -16.11 -44.92
CA LEU A 386 -22.37 -16.60 -45.41
C LEU A 386 -22.30 -16.70 -46.94
N LYS A 387 -22.08 -17.93 -47.46
CA LYS A 387 -22.19 -18.23 -48.89
C LYS A 387 -23.62 -17.91 -49.35
N GLY A 388 -23.75 -17.09 -50.40
CA GLY A 388 -25.00 -16.82 -51.12
C GLY A 388 -25.44 -17.96 -51.94
#